data_35bd4ab058a61acf1dd08a59070a0a68
#
_entry.id   35bd4ab058a61acf1dd08a59070a0a68
#
_cell.length_a   1.000
_cell.length_b   1.000
_cell.length_c   1.000
_cell.angle_alpha   90.00
_cell.angle_beta   90.00
_cell.angle_gamma   90.00
#
_symmetry.space_group_name_H-M   'P 1'
#
loop_
_entity.id
_entity.type
_entity.pdbx_description
1 polymer ?
#
loop_
_entity_poly.entity_id
_entity_poly.type
_entity_poly.pdbx_seq_one_letter_code
_entity_poly.pdbx_strand_id
1 'polypeptide(L)'
;MPFGDAIQERDRTVSEGRPRRPDQPPARWYLNPGLHLGINCILMTAAELCLQVGAKEASNVTVPGWIGWTGLRGFISLWTVAGIGVYLGAFANWLYVLRWVPLSVAYPLTTAVQVLVAIAAWLLLGEHIPVTRWVGILLISGGIILSAKPVAQVEEKL
;
A
#
# COMPACT_ATOMS: atom_id res chain seq x y z
N MET A 1 -27.79 -18.93 45.30
CA MET A 1 -26.35 -19.12 45.04
C MET A 1 -25.77 -17.81 44.46
N PRO A 2 -25.23 -16.91 45.29
CA PRO A 2 -24.81 -15.59 44.83
C PRO A 2 -23.31 -15.49 44.48
N PHE A 3 -22.59 -16.64 44.39
CA PHE A 3 -21.11 -16.59 44.20
C PHE A 3 -20.70 -16.46 42.73
N GLY A 4 -21.52 -16.88 41.80
CA GLY A 4 -21.27 -16.78 40.36
C GLY A 4 -21.35 -15.35 39.81
N ASP A 5 -22.34 -14.61 40.30
CA ASP A 5 -22.62 -13.25 39.82
C ASP A 5 -21.52 -12.25 40.25
N ALA A 6 -20.97 -12.44 41.46
CA ALA A 6 -19.88 -11.62 41.98
C ALA A 6 -18.55 -11.79 41.18
N ILE A 7 -18.32 -12.98 40.63
CA ILE A 7 -17.13 -13.25 39.80
C ILE A 7 -17.30 -12.60 38.42
N GLN A 8 -18.51 -12.69 37.84
CA GLN A 8 -18.80 -12.07 36.53
C GLN A 8 -18.77 -10.55 36.60
N GLU A 9 -19.24 -9.97 37.70
CA GLU A 9 -19.22 -8.51 37.92
C GLU A 9 -17.79 -8.00 38.11
N ARG A 10 -16.96 -8.76 38.81
CA ARG A 10 -15.52 -8.46 38.96
C ARG A 10 -14.76 -8.53 37.65
N ASP A 11 -15.07 -9.49 36.79
CA ASP A 11 -14.44 -9.62 35.46
C ASP A 11 -14.87 -8.48 34.52
N ARG A 12 -16.12 -7.99 34.60
CA ARG A 12 -16.57 -6.83 33.84
C ARG A 12 -15.85 -5.55 34.27
N THR A 13 -15.74 -5.29 35.56
CA THR A 13 -15.07 -4.08 36.06
C THR A 13 -13.57 -4.09 35.78
N VAL A 14 -12.94 -5.27 35.79
CA VAL A 14 -11.52 -5.44 35.42
C VAL A 14 -11.30 -5.26 33.92
N SER A 15 -12.27 -5.65 33.08
CA SER A 15 -12.17 -5.47 31.63
C SER A 15 -12.39 -4.01 31.19
N GLU A 16 -13.27 -3.27 31.87
CA GLU A 16 -13.54 -1.86 31.59
C GLU A 16 -12.44 -0.91 32.05
N GLY A 17 -11.65 -1.29 33.04
CA GLY A 17 -10.54 -0.47 33.59
C GLY A 17 -9.15 -0.77 33.03
N ARG A 18 -9.00 -1.72 32.11
CA ARG A 18 -7.67 -1.98 31.52
C ARG A 18 -7.26 -0.84 30.59
N PRO A 19 -6.12 -0.17 30.85
CA PRO A 19 -5.58 0.75 29.89
C PRO A 19 -5.33 -0.01 28.57
N ARG A 20 -5.77 0.58 27.45
CA ARG A 20 -5.56 0.00 26.12
C ARG A 20 -4.09 -0.35 25.96
N ARG A 21 -3.80 -1.58 25.56
CA ARG A 21 -2.44 -1.95 25.18
C ARG A 21 -2.01 -1.05 24.01
N PRO A 22 -0.75 -0.57 23.99
CA PRO A 22 -0.23 0.30 22.92
C PRO A 22 -0.32 -0.33 21.53
N ASP A 23 -0.49 -1.65 21.47
CA ASP A 23 -0.58 -2.50 20.29
C ASP A 23 -2.01 -2.67 19.75
N GLN A 24 -3.05 -2.13 20.43
CA GLN A 24 -4.41 -2.22 19.92
C GLN A 24 -4.69 -1.12 18.88
N PRO A 25 -5.21 -1.48 17.70
CA PRO A 25 -5.58 -0.50 16.70
C PRO A 25 -6.66 0.45 17.23
N PRO A 26 -6.64 1.72 16.84
CA PRO A 26 -7.59 2.71 17.34
C PRO A 26 -9.03 2.31 17.02
N ALA A 27 -9.95 2.53 17.98
CA ALA A 27 -11.36 2.14 17.89
C ALA A 27 -12.16 2.87 16.79
N ARG A 28 -11.59 3.91 16.17
CA ARG A 28 -12.23 4.67 15.10
C ARG A 28 -11.90 4.01 13.77
N TRP A 29 -12.93 3.65 12.99
CA TRP A 29 -12.81 2.93 11.72
C TRP A 29 -11.85 3.59 10.71
N TYR A 30 -11.79 4.94 10.69
CA TYR A 30 -10.89 5.70 9.82
C TYR A 30 -9.41 5.69 10.27
N LEU A 31 -9.11 5.17 11.46
CA LEU A 31 -7.77 4.96 11.96
C LEU A 31 -7.33 3.49 11.82
N ASN A 32 -8.17 2.63 11.23
CA ASN A 32 -7.83 1.23 10.98
C ASN A 32 -6.62 1.12 10.04
N PRO A 33 -5.52 0.49 10.47
CA PRO A 33 -4.32 0.35 9.64
C PRO A 33 -4.59 -0.43 8.34
N GLY A 34 -5.54 -1.38 8.36
CA GLY A 34 -5.97 -2.10 7.15
C GLY A 34 -6.63 -1.21 6.11
N LEU A 35 -7.45 -0.23 6.53
CA LEU A 35 -8.04 0.76 5.62
C LEU A 35 -6.94 1.63 4.99
N HIS A 36 -6.00 2.13 5.80
CA HIS A 36 -4.87 2.92 5.32
C HIS A 36 -3.97 2.14 4.37
N LEU A 37 -3.82 0.84 4.59
CA LEU A 37 -3.08 -0.04 3.68
C LEU A 37 -3.77 -0.12 2.31
N GLY A 38 -5.10 -0.30 2.29
CA GLY A 38 -5.89 -0.26 1.04
C GLY A 38 -5.82 1.09 0.34
N ILE A 39 -5.97 2.19 1.08
CA ILE A 39 -5.81 3.56 0.55
C ILE A 39 -4.41 3.74 -0.04
N ASN A 40 -3.38 3.23 0.64
CA ASN A 40 -2.01 3.30 0.17
C ASN A 40 -1.81 2.60 -1.18
N CYS A 41 -2.40 1.42 -1.36
CA CYS A 41 -2.36 0.70 -2.63
C CYS A 41 -3.00 1.53 -3.76
N ILE A 42 -4.14 2.16 -3.50
CA ILE A 42 -4.83 3.02 -4.49
C ILE A 42 -3.99 4.26 -4.81
N LEU A 43 -3.46 4.95 -3.80
CA LEU A 43 -2.62 6.13 -3.99
C LEU A 43 -1.35 5.81 -4.77
N MET A 44 -0.67 4.72 -4.45
CA MET A 44 0.52 4.28 -5.18
C MET A 44 0.19 3.94 -6.64
N THR A 45 -0.91 3.21 -6.88
CA THR A 45 -1.34 2.89 -8.24
C THR A 45 -1.65 4.16 -9.03
N ALA A 46 -2.36 5.12 -8.43
CA ALA A 46 -2.66 6.41 -9.07
C ALA A 46 -1.39 7.22 -9.37
N ALA A 47 -0.45 7.26 -8.43
CA ALA A 47 0.84 7.94 -8.62
C ALA A 47 1.63 7.34 -9.79
N GLU A 48 1.74 6.01 -9.85
CA GLU A 48 2.42 5.30 -10.94
C GLU A 48 1.77 5.57 -12.31
N LEU A 49 0.43 5.59 -12.38
CA LEU A 49 -0.28 5.93 -13.62
C LEU A 49 -0.02 7.37 -14.04
N CYS A 50 -0.04 8.33 -13.10
CA CYS A 50 0.30 9.71 -13.40
C CYS A 50 1.73 9.84 -13.92
N LEU A 51 2.70 9.14 -13.32
CA LEU A 51 4.09 9.13 -13.77
C LEU A 51 4.23 8.51 -15.16
N GLN A 52 3.49 7.43 -15.47
CA GLN A 52 3.50 6.81 -16.79
C GLN A 52 2.94 7.75 -17.86
N VAL A 53 1.80 8.40 -17.59
CA VAL A 53 1.21 9.39 -18.50
C VAL A 53 2.18 10.55 -18.70
N GLY A 54 2.76 11.07 -17.62
CA GLY A 54 3.74 12.15 -17.68
C GLY A 54 4.99 11.80 -18.46
N ALA A 55 5.49 10.57 -18.31
CA ALA A 55 6.65 10.08 -19.08
C ALA A 55 6.34 9.99 -20.60
N LYS A 56 5.14 9.51 -20.95
CA LYS A 56 4.69 9.48 -22.36
C LYS A 56 4.58 10.89 -22.94
N GLU A 57 3.98 11.82 -22.20
CA GLU A 57 3.86 13.21 -22.62
C GLU A 57 5.23 13.88 -22.80
N ALA A 58 6.13 13.69 -21.84
CA ALA A 58 7.47 14.22 -21.88
C ALA A 58 8.31 13.64 -23.05
N SER A 59 8.04 12.41 -23.49
CA SER A 59 8.75 11.79 -24.59
C SER A 59 8.49 12.51 -25.93
N ASN A 60 7.35 13.18 -26.08
CA ASN A 60 6.96 13.91 -27.28
C ASN A 60 7.53 15.35 -27.33
N VAL A 61 8.13 15.83 -26.24
CA VAL A 61 8.71 17.17 -26.17
C VAL A 61 10.16 17.14 -26.65
N THR A 62 10.48 17.95 -27.67
CA THR A 62 11.85 18.12 -28.14
C THR A 62 12.61 19.04 -27.18
N VAL A 63 13.64 18.54 -26.53
CA VAL A 63 14.52 19.29 -25.61
C VAL A 63 15.97 19.22 -26.07
N PRO A 64 16.79 20.22 -25.72
CA PRO A 64 18.24 20.18 -26.01
C PRO A 64 18.89 18.90 -25.49
N GLY A 65 19.84 18.33 -26.22
CA GLY A 65 20.41 17.00 -25.95
C GLY A 65 20.96 16.80 -24.54
N TRP A 66 21.51 17.87 -23.93
CA TRP A 66 22.02 17.81 -22.55
C TRP A 66 20.92 17.68 -21.49
N ILE A 67 19.69 18.13 -21.77
CA ILE A 67 18.54 17.92 -20.88
C ILE A 67 17.96 16.51 -21.10
N GLY A 68 18.03 16.00 -22.32
CA GLY A 68 17.47 14.71 -22.70
C GLY A 68 18.04 13.54 -21.91
N TRP A 69 19.33 13.55 -21.61
CA TRP A 69 19.99 12.46 -20.91
C TRP A 69 19.93 12.59 -19.38
N THR A 70 19.64 13.79 -18.83
CA THR A 70 19.56 14.04 -17.38
C THR A 70 18.26 13.53 -16.73
N GLY A 71 17.29 13.07 -17.52
CA GLY A 71 15.98 12.64 -17.02
C GLY A 71 15.04 13.79 -16.60
N LEU A 72 15.51 15.05 -16.64
CA LEU A 72 14.73 16.23 -16.23
C LEU A 72 13.54 16.51 -17.16
N ARG A 73 13.48 15.88 -18.34
CA ARG A 73 12.31 15.97 -19.24
C ARG A 73 11.00 15.60 -18.56
N GLY A 74 11.04 14.62 -17.66
CA GLY A 74 9.85 14.19 -16.93
C GLY A 74 9.18 15.30 -16.13
N PHE A 75 9.95 16.24 -15.59
CA PHE A 75 9.41 17.35 -14.79
C PHE A 75 8.66 18.41 -15.59
N ILE A 76 8.74 18.38 -16.92
CA ILE A 76 8.01 19.30 -17.80
C ILE A 76 6.53 18.98 -17.83
N SER A 77 6.14 17.72 -17.59
CA SER A 77 4.74 17.30 -17.57
C SER A 77 4.09 17.56 -16.19
N LEU A 78 2.91 18.20 -16.24
CA LEU A 78 2.08 18.41 -15.04
C LEU A 78 1.68 17.08 -14.39
N TRP A 79 1.48 16.03 -15.19
CA TRP A 79 1.18 14.68 -14.69
C TRP A 79 2.31 14.09 -13.87
N THR A 80 3.55 14.32 -14.26
CA THR A 80 4.71 13.88 -13.47
C THR A 80 4.78 14.58 -12.12
N VAL A 81 4.57 15.90 -12.09
CA VAL A 81 4.57 16.68 -10.84
C VAL A 81 3.41 16.24 -9.93
N ALA A 82 2.22 16.04 -10.49
CA ALA A 82 1.07 15.52 -9.76
C ALA A 82 1.35 14.10 -9.20
N GLY A 83 1.92 13.22 -10.01
CA GLY A 83 2.30 11.87 -9.61
C GLY A 83 3.29 11.85 -8.44
N ILE A 84 4.31 12.72 -8.49
CA ILE A 84 5.27 12.88 -7.37
C ILE A 84 4.53 13.35 -6.10
N GLY A 85 3.62 14.33 -6.21
CA GLY A 85 2.84 14.81 -5.08
C GLY A 85 2.00 13.71 -4.43
N VAL A 86 1.30 12.91 -5.24
CA VAL A 86 0.52 11.77 -4.77
C VAL A 86 1.43 10.70 -4.14
N TYR A 87 2.60 10.46 -4.72
CA TYR A 87 3.58 9.52 -4.19
C TYR A 87 4.10 9.92 -2.81
N LEU A 88 4.39 11.22 -2.61
CA LEU A 88 4.76 11.75 -1.30
C LEU A 88 3.64 11.60 -0.27
N GLY A 89 2.39 11.81 -0.67
CA GLY A 89 1.22 11.54 0.16
C GLY A 89 1.09 10.07 0.53
N ALA A 90 1.26 9.17 -0.43
CA ALA A 90 1.28 7.73 -0.21
C ALA A 90 2.41 7.33 0.75
N PHE A 91 3.60 7.92 0.60
CA PHE A 91 4.73 7.69 1.50
C PHE A 91 4.42 8.10 2.94
N ALA A 92 3.83 9.29 3.15
CA ALA A 92 3.42 9.74 4.47
C ALA A 92 2.37 8.79 5.10
N ASN A 93 1.38 8.35 4.30
CA ASN A 93 0.39 7.37 4.73
C ASN A 93 1.05 6.02 5.06
N TRP A 94 2.05 5.58 4.28
CA TRP A 94 2.82 4.38 4.53
C TRP A 94 3.55 4.41 5.88
N LEU A 95 4.20 5.54 6.20
CA LEU A 95 4.85 5.72 7.51
C LEU A 95 3.84 5.62 8.66
N TYR A 96 2.61 6.10 8.46
CA TYR A 96 1.54 5.92 9.44
C TYR A 96 1.18 4.44 9.63
N VAL A 97 1.04 3.68 8.55
CA VAL A 97 0.73 2.24 8.60
C VAL A 97 1.81 1.46 9.34
N LEU A 98 3.08 1.77 9.10
CA LEU A 98 4.22 1.09 9.75
C LEU A 98 4.26 1.26 11.28
N ARG A 99 3.55 2.22 11.83
CA ARG A 99 3.44 2.38 13.30
C ARG A 99 2.61 1.25 13.94
N TRP A 100 1.75 0.60 13.17
CA TRP A 100 0.76 -0.35 13.67
C TRP A 100 0.91 -1.75 13.07
N VAL A 101 1.45 -1.83 11.86
CA VAL A 101 1.58 -3.09 11.12
C VAL A 101 3.06 -3.43 10.97
N PRO A 102 3.49 -4.63 11.35
CA PRO A 102 4.87 -5.05 11.16
C PRO A 102 5.21 -5.09 9.67
N LEU A 103 6.46 -4.72 9.36
CA LEU A 103 6.95 -4.61 7.99
C LEU A 103 6.83 -5.93 7.21
N SER A 104 6.95 -7.06 7.91
CA SER A 104 6.80 -8.40 7.33
C SER A 104 5.43 -8.67 6.72
N VAL A 105 4.37 -8.01 7.23
CA VAL A 105 3.00 -8.09 6.70
C VAL A 105 2.76 -7.00 5.67
N ALA A 106 3.18 -5.77 5.97
CA ALA A 106 2.92 -4.61 5.14
C ALA A 106 3.64 -4.68 3.79
N TYR A 107 4.88 -5.21 3.75
CA TYR A 107 5.70 -5.25 2.55
C TYR A 107 5.14 -6.18 1.44
N PRO A 108 4.72 -7.42 1.71
CA PRO A 108 4.09 -8.26 0.69
C PRO A 108 2.81 -7.67 0.10
N LEU A 109 2.03 -6.95 0.92
CA LEU A 109 0.81 -6.30 0.43
C LEU A 109 1.12 -5.12 -0.50
N THR A 110 2.16 -4.33 -0.21
CA THR A 110 2.57 -3.26 -1.13
C THR A 110 3.10 -3.81 -2.46
N THR A 111 3.68 -5.00 -2.46
CA THR A 111 4.12 -5.64 -3.70
C THR A 111 2.94 -5.96 -4.62
N ALA A 112 1.73 -6.19 -4.06
CA ALA A 112 0.51 -6.37 -4.83
C ALA A 112 0.14 -5.13 -5.67
N VAL A 113 0.62 -3.94 -5.30
CA VAL A 113 0.46 -2.70 -6.09
C VAL A 113 1.03 -2.87 -7.50
N GLN A 114 2.13 -3.59 -7.67
CA GLN A 114 2.74 -3.83 -8.98
C GLN A 114 1.79 -4.56 -9.94
N VAL A 115 0.98 -5.49 -9.40
CA VAL A 115 -0.05 -6.19 -10.17
C VAL A 115 -1.19 -5.23 -10.53
N LEU A 116 -1.62 -4.40 -9.57
CA LEU A 116 -2.68 -3.40 -9.80
C LEU A 116 -2.26 -2.37 -10.83
N VAL A 117 -1.03 -1.87 -10.77
CA VAL A 117 -0.47 -0.93 -11.75
C VAL A 117 -0.45 -1.53 -13.15
N ALA A 118 0.00 -2.78 -13.30
CA ALA A 118 0.03 -3.44 -14.60
C ALA A 118 -1.37 -3.61 -15.19
N ILE A 119 -2.35 -4.03 -14.39
CA ILE A 119 -3.74 -4.17 -14.82
C ILE A 119 -4.34 -2.80 -15.15
N ALA A 120 -4.11 -1.80 -14.32
CA ALA A 120 -4.61 -0.44 -14.54
C ALA A 120 -4.01 0.21 -15.80
N ALA A 121 -2.72 0.03 -16.05
CA ALA A 121 -2.06 0.51 -17.26
C ALA A 121 -2.64 -0.15 -18.51
N TRP A 122 -2.92 -1.44 -18.46
CA TRP A 122 -3.56 -2.15 -19.57
C TRP A 122 -4.99 -1.64 -19.83
N LEU A 123 -5.80 -1.48 -18.77
CA LEU A 123 -7.21 -1.08 -18.90
C LEU A 123 -7.37 0.41 -19.23
N LEU A 124 -6.58 1.30 -18.61
CA LEU A 124 -6.78 2.74 -18.70
C LEU A 124 -5.93 3.39 -19.79
N LEU A 125 -4.70 2.90 -19.98
CA LEU A 125 -3.77 3.45 -20.97
C LEU A 125 -3.75 2.67 -22.28
N GLY A 126 -4.47 1.54 -22.37
CA GLY A 126 -4.50 0.69 -23.56
C GLY A 126 -3.14 0.09 -23.91
N GLU A 127 -2.24 -0.04 -22.93
CA GLU A 127 -0.89 -0.58 -23.17
C GLU A 127 -0.95 -2.07 -23.49
N HIS A 128 -0.29 -2.46 -24.58
CA HIS A 128 -0.10 -3.88 -24.90
C HIS A 128 0.91 -4.46 -23.92
N ILE A 129 0.44 -5.38 -23.06
CA ILE A 129 1.31 -6.07 -22.11
C ILE A 129 1.87 -7.31 -22.80
N PRO A 130 3.20 -7.40 -23.06
CA PRO A 130 3.80 -8.56 -23.64
C PRO A 130 3.66 -9.78 -22.70
N VAL A 131 3.62 -10.98 -23.27
CA VAL A 131 3.47 -12.24 -22.52
C VAL A 131 4.50 -12.38 -21.41
N THR A 132 5.73 -11.91 -21.65
CA THR A 132 6.80 -11.91 -20.64
C THR A 132 6.42 -11.13 -19.36
N ARG A 133 5.68 -10.03 -19.50
CA ARG A 133 5.20 -9.23 -18.35
C ARG A 133 4.11 -9.97 -17.57
N TRP A 134 3.22 -10.70 -18.27
CA TRP A 134 2.23 -11.56 -17.63
C TRP A 134 2.87 -12.68 -16.80
N VAL A 135 3.93 -13.30 -17.30
CA VAL A 135 4.70 -14.31 -16.56
C VAL A 135 5.30 -13.67 -15.27
N GLY A 136 5.88 -12.47 -15.38
CA GLY A 136 6.38 -11.74 -14.21
C GLY A 136 5.29 -11.45 -13.16
N ILE A 137 4.10 -11.03 -13.59
CA ILE A 137 2.95 -10.78 -12.72
C ILE A 137 2.54 -12.05 -11.98
N LEU A 138 2.46 -13.18 -12.68
CA LEU A 138 2.13 -14.47 -12.09
C LEU A 138 3.19 -14.94 -11.07
N LEU A 139 4.47 -14.75 -11.36
CA LEU A 139 5.56 -15.06 -10.42
C LEU A 139 5.49 -14.20 -9.14
N ILE A 140 5.27 -12.90 -9.28
CA ILE A 140 5.10 -11.98 -8.14
C ILE A 140 3.88 -12.39 -7.31
N SER A 141 2.74 -12.64 -7.96
CA SER A 141 1.51 -13.07 -7.30
C SER A 141 1.70 -14.39 -6.54
N GLY A 142 2.39 -15.36 -7.15
CA GLY A 142 2.76 -16.62 -6.52
C GLY A 142 3.66 -16.41 -5.28
N GLY A 143 4.66 -15.54 -5.40
CA GLY A 143 5.55 -15.16 -4.28
C GLY A 143 4.79 -14.56 -3.11
N ILE A 144 3.83 -13.66 -3.38
CA ILE A 144 2.98 -13.04 -2.35
C ILE A 144 2.15 -14.11 -1.61
N ILE A 145 1.51 -15.02 -2.35
CA ILE A 145 0.70 -16.11 -1.78
C ILE A 145 1.54 -17.04 -0.91
N LEU A 146 2.74 -17.38 -1.37
CA LEU A 146 3.68 -18.21 -0.59
C LEU A 146 4.14 -17.51 0.70
N SER A 147 4.38 -16.20 0.64
CA SER A 147 4.82 -15.40 1.79
C SER A 147 3.70 -15.11 2.79
N ALA A 148 2.44 -15.13 2.37
CA ALA A 148 1.30 -14.84 3.24
C ALA A 148 1.05 -15.95 4.29
N LYS A 149 1.31 -17.22 3.96
CA LYS A 149 1.08 -18.35 4.86
C LYS A 149 1.92 -18.33 6.14
N PRO A 150 3.27 -18.14 6.10
CA PRO A 150 4.07 -18.11 7.34
C PRO A 150 3.78 -16.88 8.20
N VAL A 151 3.38 -15.76 7.60
CA VAL A 151 3.03 -14.53 8.31
C VAL A 151 1.77 -14.72 9.16
N ALA A 152 0.73 -15.34 8.62
CA ALA A 152 -0.50 -15.65 9.35
C ALA A 152 -0.27 -16.56 10.56
N GLN A 153 0.68 -17.50 10.45
CA GLN A 153 1.02 -18.42 11.57
C GLN A 153 1.83 -17.76 12.68
N VAL A 154 2.56 -16.69 12.40
CA VAL A 154 3.31 -15.94 13.42
C VAL A 154 2.38 -15.04 14.22
N GLU A 155 1.37 -14.45 13.62
CA GLU A 155 0.35 -13.64 14.32
C GLU A 155 -0.50 -14.48 15.28
N GLU A 156 -0.79 -15.74 14.95
CA GLU A 156 -1.57 -16.64 15.81
C GLU A 156 -0.81 -17.09 17.07
N LYS A 157 0.50 -16.93 17.11
CA LYS A 157 1.37 -17.35 18.24
C LYS A 157 1.81 -16.21 19.16
N LEU A 158 1.45 -14.97 18.86
CA LEU A 158 1.75 -13.77 19.65
C LEU A 158 0.51 -13.26 20.39
#